data_c1ee8334dbfeff89709db0dd763a7dfa
#
_entry.id   c1ee8334dbfeff89709db0dd763a7dfa
#
_cell.length_a   1.000
_cell.length_b   1.000
_cell.length_c   1.000
_cell.angle_alpha   90.00
_cell.angle_beta   90.00
_cell.angle_gamma   90.00
#
_symmetry.space_group_name_H-M   'P 1'
#
loop_
_entity.id
_entity.type
_entity.pdbx_description
1 polymer ?
#
loop_
_entity_poly.entity_id
_entity_poly.type
_entity_poly.pdbx_seq_one_letter_code
_entity_poly.pdbx_strand_id
1 'polypeptide(L)'
;MWDKCLNDQMFVFQEHELNRMLDVVITNMLPQRSPSQKPVPANVLFLSARYAHYHSSPELLSRLLLSAMDKINHVVEMHQLDMTILAFWISNANLLLHYLKKDAGLVGATVEFQQHLSELINEIFILILRDAERRMDRVMDQAMLDHETIPGFEDVHFQNEWRLFKPKRKSPEPSMLEKRYRPPSPKQRAKPAPRNITSLLSSTLFVLDLYDIHSVIISQVLSQLFYWIGAELFNRIMSNRKYLARTKAMQIRLNVSILEDWARANNRQPEHYESGALTTSGENVVDAARRHLVPVIQLLQWLQCFSSLGEEFDALKSTISQLTRLNPEQLLHSTKNYRPEVGEKGLSREGMRYLVELKMRNYDKKHSRAKSLSAVPKKGGSSNTTPTSPIAGSNALSQNQPPSSPPQNSNPTIVINEDEEDAPEENLLLDPGLMLPFSLPTNTDMLISYGAGLGGMNREREKKYQPSVPPEYLAKLDFSNGSTRNGGGGGGGSGVSGWEEED
;
A
#
# COMPACT_ATOMS: atom_id res chain seq x y z
N MET A 1 12.33 31.05 17.64
CA MET A 1 12.64 30.74 16.26
C MET A 1 11.44 30.90 15.34
N TRP A 2 10.30 30.31 15.65
CA TRP A 2 9.15 30.20 14.73
C TRP A 2 8.33 31.49 14.59
N ASP A 3 8.29 32.32 15.63
CA ASP A 3 7.51 33.59 15.64
C ASP A 3 8.30 34.81 15.15
N LYS A 4 9.64 34.71 15.12
CA LYS A 4 10.52 35.79 14.68
C LYS A 4 11.71 35.21 13.94
N CYS A 5 12.16 35.90 12.89
CA CYS A 5 13.36 35.54 12.15
C CYS A 5 14.53 36.39 12.63
N LEU A 6 15.57 35.75 13.17
CA LEU A 6 16.83 36.40 13.54
C LEU A 6 17.85 36.19 12.43
N ASN A 7 18.90 37.04 12.38
CA ASN A 7 19.91 37.00 11.32
C ASN A 7 20.72 35.68 11.25
N ASP A 8 20.83 34.99 12.38
CA ASP A 8 21.48 33.67 12.49
C ASP A 8 20.54 32.50 12.16
N GLN A 9 19.27 32.78 11.85
CA GLN A 9 18.22 31.80 11.57
C GLN A 9 17.75 31.83 10.13
N MET A 10 18.63 32.22 9.21
CA MET A 10 18.37 32.24 7.77
C MET A 10 19.63 31.87 7.01
N PHE A 11 19.47 31.41 5.77
CA PHE A 11 20.56 31.18 4.85
C PHE A 11 20.53 32.25 3.76
N VAL A 12 21.52 33.13 3.78
CA VAL A 12 21.67 34.25 2.83
C VAL A 12 22.32 33.75 1.56
N PHE A 13 21.73 34.05 0.40
CA PHE A 13 22.25 33.70 -0.91
C PHE A 13 21.96 34.82 -1.93
N GLN A 14 22.76 34.89 -2.99
CA GLN A 14 22.51 35.80 -4.08
C GLN A 14 21.60 35.15 -5.12
N GLU A 15 20.77 35.95 -5.79
CA GLU A 15 19.82 35.43 -6.80
C GLU A 15 20.51 34.63 -7.93
N HIS A 16 21.68 35.05 -8.35
CA HIS A 16 22.44 34.35 -9.38
C HIS A 16 23.05 33.02 -8.91
N GLU A 17 23.12 32.78 -7.60
CA GLU A 17 23.63 31.55 -6.97
C GLU A 17 22.53 30.49 -6.78
N LEU A 18 21.25 30.89 -6.91
CA LEU A 18 20.09 30.07 -6.62
C LEU A 18 20.18 28.70 -7.29
N ASN A 19 20.39 28.66 -8.61
CA ASN A 19 20.43 27.38 -9.34
C ASN A 19 21.58 26.49 -8.86
N ARG A 20 22.75 27.06 -8.59
CA ARG A 20 23.91 26.33 -8.11
C ARG A 20 23.70 25.79 -6.69
N MET A 21 23.07 26.58 -5.83
CA MET A 21 22.64 26.15 -4.50
C MET A 21 21.68 24.96 -4.57
N LEU A 22 20.66 25.06 -5.40
CA LEU A 22 19.69 23.99 -5.58
C LEU A 22 20.30 22.73 -6.20
N ASP A 23 21.29 22.87 -7.09
CA ASP A 23 22.04 21.72 -7.61
C ASP A 23 22.84 20.99 -6.51
N VAL A 24 23.43 21.72 -5.58
CA VAL A 24 24.17 21.12 -4.46
C VAL A 24 23.25 20.40 -3.48
N VAL A 25 22.09 20.96 -3.17
CA VAL A 25 21.21 20.42 -2.12
C VAL A 25 20.10 19.50 -2.65
N ILE A 26 19.85 19.48 -3.96
CA ILE A 26 18.81 18.66 -4.59
C ILE A 26 19.41 17.74 -5.65
N THR A 27 19.83 18.29 -6.78
CA THR A 27 20.19 17.51 -7.98
C THR A 27 21.36 16.56 -7.73
N ASN A 28 22.43 17.05 -7.07
CA ASN A 28 23.63 16.28 -6.78
C ASN A 28 23.64 15.68 -5.36
N MET A 29 22.52 15.80 -4.64
CA MET A 29 22.42 15.31 -3.27
C MET A 29 22.16 13.81 -3.23
N LEU A 30 23.14 13.06 -2.75
CA LEU A 30 22.95 11.64 -2.47
C LEU A 30 22.30 11.44 -1.10
N PRO A 31 21.46 10.38 -0.95
CA PRO A 31 20.83 10.06 0.32
C PRO A 31 21.84 9.90 1.46
N GLN A 32 21.76 10.77 2.44
CA GLN A 32 22.65 10.77 3.60
C GLN A 32 22.12 9.90 4.72
N ARG A 33 23.00 9.24 5.48
CA ARG A 33 22.62 8.38 6.61
C ARG A 33 22.86 9.01 7.97
N SER A 34 23.75 9.99 8.04
CA SER A 34 24.06 10.69 9.29
C SER A 34 22.86 11.53 9.74
N PRO A 35 22.49 11.51 11.03
CA PRO A 35 21.38 12.30 11.57
C PRO A 35 21.50 13.80 11.31
N SER A 36 22.72 14.36 11.26
CA SER A 36 22.95 15.78 10.98
C SER A 36 22.85 16.13 9.49
N GLN A 37 23.05 15.16 8.61
CA GLN A 37 23.12 15.38 7.17
C GLN A 37 21.81 15.02 6.45
N LYS A 38 21.02 14.08 7.00
CA LYS A 38 19.71 13.70 6.44
C LYS A 38 18.79 14.90 6.15
N PRO A 39 18.62 15.86 7.07
CA PRO A 39 17.67 16.96 6.90
C PRO A 39 18.26 18.16 6.14
N VAL A 40 19.48 18.08 5.63
CA VAL A 40 20.15 19.22 4.97
C VAL A 40 19.31 19.84 3.86
N PRO A 41 18.69 19.10 2.92
CA PRO A 41 17.87 19.72 1.91
C PRO A 41 16.71 20.54 2.49
N ALA A 42 15.94 19.97 3.41
CA ALA A 42 14.84 20.67 4.05
C ALA A 42 15.30 21.89 4.85
N ASN A 43 16.42 21.76 5.57
CA ASN A 43 16.99 22.84 6.38
C ASN A 43 17.46 24.02 5.50
N VAL A 44 18.24 23.75 4.46
CA VAL A 44 18.74 24.79 3.55
C VAL A 44 17.57 25.51 2.85
N LEU A 45 16.64 24.74 2.29
CA LEU A 45 15.47 25.29 1.59
C LEU A 45 14.63 26.17 2.53
N PHE A 46 14.37 25.71 3.75
CA PHE A 46 13.62 26.49 4.74
C PHE A 46 14.33 27.77 5.16
N LEU A 47 15.64 27.67 5.50
CA LEU A 47 16.43 28.85 5.92
C LEU A 47 16.56 29.86 4.76
N SER A 48 16.69 29.38 3.52
CA SER A 48 16.66 30.24 2.32
C SER A 48 15.30 30.88 2.08
N ALA A 49 14.20 30.15 2.33
CA ALA A 49 12.85 30.68 2.23
C ALA A 49 12.61 31.79 3.28
N ARG A 50 13.15 31.64 4.50
CA ARG A 50 13.12 32.69 5.52
C ARG A 50 13.87 33.94 5.05
N TYR A 51 15.07 33.78 4.50
CA TYR A 51 15.82 34.92 3.94
C TYR A 51 15.02 35.62 2.84
N ALA A 52 14.51 34.87 1.87
CA ALA A 52 13.72 35.41 0.77
C ALA A 52 12.47 36.17 1.27
N HIS A 53 11.74 35.63 2.24
CA HIS A 53 10.52 36.21 2.77
C HIS A 53 10.76 37.43 3.64
N TYR A 54 11.69 37.35 4.61
CA TYR A 54 11.85 38.41 5.62
C TYR A 54 12.82 39.51 5.23
N HIS A 55 13.76 39.23 4.31
CA HIS A 55 14.88 40.15 4.00
C HIS A 55 15.08 40.41 2.51
N SER A 56 14.24 39.84 1.62
CA SER A 56 14.33 40.07 0.19
C SER A 56 12.96 40.35 -0.41
N SER A 57 12.49 39.57 -1.37
CA SER A 57 11.23 39.83 -2.06
C SER A 57 10.35 38.58 -2.21
N PRO A 58 9.02 38.76 -2.34
CA PRO A 58 8.10 37.67 -2.63
C PRO A 58 8.44 36.92 -3.94
N GLU A 59 8.99 37.64 -4.92
CA GLU A 59 9.40 37.09 -6.22
C GLU A 59 10.57 36.12 -6.04
N LEU A 60 11.56 36.44 -5.19
CA LEU A 60 12.67 35.55 -4.88
C LEU A 60 12.20 34.30 -4.14
N LEU A 61 11.28 34.46 -3.18
CA LEU A 61 10.65 33.35 -2.46
C LEU A 61 9.94 32.39 -3.44
N SER A 62 9.09 32.95 -4.30
CA SER A 62 8.36 32.15 -5.30
C SER A 62 9.30 31.42 -6.25
N ARG A 63 10.34 32.09 -6.76
CA ARG A 63 11.33 31.49 -7.64
C ARG A 63 12.12 30.37 -6.96
N LEU A 64 12.57 30.60 -5.70
CA LEU A 64 13.25 29.59 -4.91
C LEU A 64 12.40 28.32 -4.77
N LEU A 65 11.16 28.48 -4.34
CA LEU A 65 10.28 27.36 -4.02
C LEU A 65 9.86 26.60 -5.29
N LEU A 66 9.52 27.28 -6.37
CA LEU A 66 9.16 26.66 -7.65
C LEU A 66 10.36 25.90 -8.25
N SER A 67 11.55 26.54 -8.31
CA SER A 67 12.74 25.88 -8.84
C SER A 67 13.19 24.70 -7.98
N ALA A 68 13.01 24.77 -6.68
CA ALA A 68 13.28 23.63 -5.78
C ALA A 68 12.32 22.48 -6.06
N MET A 69 11.03 22.77 -6.24
CA MET A 69 10.03 21.76 -6.53
C MET A 69 10.28 21.05 -7.86
N ASP A 70 10.58 21.80 -8.92
CA ASP A 70 10.89 21.24 -10.24
C ASP A 70 12.09 20.28 -10.16
N LYS A 71 13.14 20.67 -9.42
CA LYS A 71 14.32 19.82 -9.27
C LYS A 71 14.05 18.57 -8.40
N ILE A 72 13.26 18.69 -7.34
CA ILE A 72 12.88 17.53 -6.52
C ILE A 72 12.04 16.56 -7.33
N ASN A 73 11.02 17.05 -8.06
CA ASN A 73 10.20 16.24 -8.95
C ASN A 73 11.08 15.51 -9.97
N HIS A 74 12.01 16.19 -10.61
CA HIS A 74 12.90 15.58 -11.58
C HIS A 74 13.77 14.45 -10.95
N VAL A 75 14.33 14.67 -9.74
CA VAL A 75 15.12 13.63 -9.04
C VAL A 75 14.24 12.43 -8.69
N VAL A 76 13.02 12.64 -8.21
CA VAL A 76 12.07 11.58 -7.88
C VAL A 76 11.68 10.79 -9.13
N GLU A 77 11.36 11.45 -10.23
CA GLU A 77 11.03 10.83 -11.51
C GLU A 77 12.17 9.96 -12.05
N MET A 78 13.41 10.45 -11.98
CA MET A 78 14.58 9.69 -12.43
C MET A 78 14.89 8.46 -11.56
N HIS A 79 14.40 8.42 -10.32
CA HIS A 79 14.75 7.38 -9.34
C HIS A 79 13.52 6.67 -8.75
N GLN A 80 12.46 6.49 -9.53
CA GLN A 80 11.19 5.88 -9.10
C GLN A 80 11.32 4.46 -8.52
N LEU A 81 12.43 3.77 -8.81
CA LEU A 81 12.70 2.40 -8.38
C LEU A 81 13.80 2.31 -7.31
N ASP A 82 14.24 3.43 -6.78
CA ASP A 82 15.21 3.48 -5.69
C ASP A 82 14.53 3.86 -4.38
N MET A 83 14.19 2.86 -3.58
CA MET A 83 13.55 3.02 -2.27
C MET A 83 14.33 3.97 -1.35
N THR A 84 15.66 4.02 -1.46
CA THR A 84 16.54 4.84 -0.60
C THR A 84 16.38 6.32 -0.94
N ILE A 85 16.34 6.64 -2.24
CA ILE A 85 16.13 8.01 -2.72
C ILE A 85 14.70 8.46 -2.40
N LEU A 86 13.71 7.59 -2.66
CA LEU A 86 12.31 7.89 -2.34
C LEU A 86 12.11 8.15 -0.84
N ALA A 87 12.68 7.31 0.03
CA ALA A 87 12.60 7.48 1.47
C ALA A 87 13.31 8.75 1.96
N PHE A 88 14.46 9.09 1.38
CA PHE A 88 15.17 10.32 1.67
C PHE A 88 14.34 11.56 1.30
N TRP A 89 13.72 11.56 0.11
CA TRP A 89 12.95 12.73 -0.34
C TRP A 89 11.60 12.87 0.35
N ILE A 90 10.87 11.78 0.63
CA ILE A 90 9.61 11.89 1.40
C ILE A 90 9.87 12.42 2.81
N SER A 91 10.99 12.04 3.45
CA SER A 91 11.41 12.57 4.75
C SER A 91 11.69 14.06 4.68
N ASN A 92 12.50 14.51 3.71
CA ASN A 92 12.84 15.93 3.55
C ASN A 92 11.63 16.77 3.14
N ALA A 93 10.77 16.29 2.24
CA ALA A 93 9.54 16.98 1.85
C ALA A 93 8.59 17.15 3.04
N ASN A 94 8.41 16.10 3.85
CA ASN A 94 7.57 16.16 5.05
C ASN A 94 8.15 17.13 6.10
N LEU A 95 9.46 17.14 6.28
CA LEU A 95 10.15 18.05 7.19
C LEU A 95 10.04 19.52 6.73
N LEU A 96 10.24 19.77 5.43
CA LEU A 96 10.08 21.10 4.85
C LEU A 96 8.64 21.59 5.01
N LEU A 97 7.66 20.75 4.75
CA LEU A 97 6.24 21.06 4.96
C LEU A 97 5.95 21.45 6.42
N HIS A 98 6.53 20.69 7.37
CA HIS A 98 6.42 21.02 8.79
C HIS A 98 7.00 22.40 9.11
N TYR A 99 8.20 22.71 8.62
CA TYR A 99 8.84 24.01 8.86
C TYR A 99 8.03 25.17 8.29
N LEU A 100 7.52 25.06 7.05
CA LEU A 100 6.72 26.09 6.41
C LEU A 100 5.40 26.33 7.14
N LYS A 101 4.77 25.28 7.68
CA LYS A 101 3.54 25.39 8.48
C LYS A 101 3.78 25.95 9.87
N LYS A 102 4.97 25.77 10.43
CA LYS A 102 5.31 26.21 11.79
C LYS A 102 5.81 27.65 11.86
N ASP A 103 6.38 28.16 10.78
CA ASP A 103 6.86 29.55 10.71
C ASP A 103 5.70 30.52 10.50
N ALA A 104 5.54 31.49 11.42
CA ALA A 104 4.39 32.40 11.44
C ALA A 104 4.27 33.28 10.18
N GLY A 105 5.40 33.68 9.56
CA GLY A 105 5.40 34.47 8.33
C GLY A 105 5.23 33.63 7.08
N LEU A 106 5.89 32.47 7.03
CA LEU A 106 5.88 31.63 5.84
C LEU A 106 4.58 30.85 5.68
N VAL A 107 3.85 30.53 6.76
CA VAL A 107 2.63 29.70 6.69
C VAL A 107 1.60 30.28 5.73
N GLY A 108 1.36 31.59 5.73
CA GLY A 108 0.45 32.26 4.80
C GLY A 108 1.05 32.52 3.42
N ALA A 109 2.35 32.86 3.38
CA ALA A 109 3.04 33.21 2.14
C ALA A 109 3.34 32.03 1.21
N THR A 110 3.25 30.78 1.70
CA THR A 110 3.64 29.58 0.96
C THR A 110 2.50 28.54 0.82
N VAL A 111 1.24 28.94 0.93
CA VAL A 111 0.08 28.02 0.93
C VAL A 111 0.04 27.14 -0.32
N GLU A 112 0.21 27.74 -1.50
CA GLU A 112 0.20 27.00 -2.77
C GLU A 112 1.36 25.97 -2.83
N PHE A 113 2.54 26.40 -2.40
CA PHE A 113 3.70 25.51 -2.35
C PHE A 113 3.51 24.38 -1.34
N GLN A 114 2.90 24.63 -0.18
CA GLN A 114 2.57 23.59 0.80
C GLN A 114 1.59 22.56 0.22
N GLN A 115 0.66 22.97 -0.64
CA GLN A 115 -0.23 22.07 -1.34
C GLN A 115 0.56 21.19 -2.31
N HIS A 116 1.36 21.77 -3.21
CA HIS A 116 2.19 21.02 -4.15
C HIS A 116 3.16 20.06 -3.44
N LEU A 117 3.72 20.48 -2.31
CA LEU A 117 4.59 19.62 -1.51
C LEU A 117 3.83 18.44 -0.88
N SER A 118 2.57 18.65 -0.51
CA SER A 118 1.69 17.57 -0.02
C SER A 118 1.34 16.58 -1.14
N GLU A 119 1.14 17.07 -2.35
CA GLU A 119 0.91 16.24 -3.55
C GLU A 119 2.16 15.42 -3.89
N LEU A 120 3.35 16.02 -3.86
CA LEU A 120 4.62 15.32 -4.05
C LEU A 120 4.84 14.23 -2.99
N ILE A 121 4.53 14.49 -1.72
CA ILE A 121 4.64 13.48 -0.66
C ILE A 121 3.72 12.29 -0.96
N ASN A 122 2.50 12.53 -1.43
CA ASN A 122 1.58 11.47 -1.85
C ASN A 122 2.10 10.71 -3.06
N GLU A 123 2.68 11.38 -4.04
CA GLU A 123 3.30 10.73 -5.20
C GLU A 123 4.45 9.81 -4.79
N ILE A 124 5.39 10.31 -3.96
CA ILE A 124 6.50 9.49 -3.46
C ILE A 124 5.98 8.31 -2.63
N PHE A 125 4.92 8.50 -1.84
CA PHE A 125 4.25 7.42 -1.11
C PHE A 125 3.78 6.31 -2.07
N ILE A 126 3.13 6.66 -3.17
CA ILE A 126 2.68 5.70 -4.20
C ILE A 126 3.89 4.99 -4.85
N LEU A 127 4.97 5.71 -5.14
CA LEU A 127 6.18 5.12 -5.72
C LEU A 127 6.86 4.12 -4.77
N ILE A 128 6.90 4.42 -3.47
CA ILE A 128 7.39 3.50 -2.43
C ILE A 128 6.57 2.20 -2.42
N LEU A 129 5.25 2.30 -2.48
CA LEU A 129 4.37 1.15 -2.54
C LEU A 129 4.62 0.30 -3.79
N ARG A 130 4.63 0.93 -4.96
CA ARG A 130 4.85 0.25 -6.24
C ARG A 130 6.20 -0.47 -6.33
N ASP A 131 7.26 0.11 -5.75
CA ASP A 131 8.55 -0.58 -5.70
C ASP A 131 8.52 -1.79 -4.78
N ALA A 132 7.88 -1.69 -3.61
CA ALA A 132 7.73 -2.81 -2.68
C ALA A 132 6.85 -3.93 -3.28
N GLU A 133 5.70 -3.58 -3.87
CA GLU A 133 4.78 -4.49 -4.55
C GLU A 133 5.49 -5.23 -5.69
N ARG A 134 6.18 -4.52 -6.58
CA ARG A 134 6.94 -5.09 -7.70
C ARG A 134 7.99 -6.09 -7.25
N ARG A 135 8.65 -5.85 -6.11
CA ARG A 135 9.64 -6.79 -5.55
C ARG A 135 8.99 -8.03 -4.97
N MET A 136 7.86 -7.89 -4.28
CA MET A 136 7.10 -9.00 -3.69
C MET A 136 6.41 -9.85 -4.77
N ASP A 137 5.86 -9.23 -5.80
CA ASP A 137 5.16 -9.88 -6.92
C ASP A 137 6.01 -10.98 -7.56
N ARG A 138 7.29 -10.71 -7.79
CA ARG A 138 8.24 -11.64 -8.43
C ARG A 138 8.41 -12.99 -7.70
N VAL A 139 8.15 -13.03 -6.42
CA VAL A 139 8.34 -14.22 -5.58
C VAL A 139 7.04 -14.75 -4.97
N MET A 140 5.93 -14.04 -5.16
CA MET A 140 4.65 -14.28 -4.48
C MET A 140 4.15 -15.70 -4.67
N ASP A 141 4.06 -16.19 -5.91
CA ASP A 141 3.55 -17.52 -6.20
C ASP A 141 4.39 -18.63 -5.57
N GLN A 142 5.71 -18.54 -5.77
CA GLN A 142 6.62 -19.55 -5.26
C GLN A 142 6.75 -19.53 -3.74
N ALA A 143 6.68 -18.32 -3.14
CA ALA A 143 6.84 -18.13 -1.71
C ALA A 143 5.56 -18.45 -0.93
N MET A 144 4.40 -18.06 -1.44
CA MET A 144 3.15 -18.09 -0.67
C MET A 144 2.19 -19.21 -1.12
N LEU A 145 2.16 -19.53 -2.40
CA LEU A 145 1.18 -20.48 -2.96
C LEU A 145 1.79 -21.86 -3.21
N ASP A 146 3.03 -21.92 -3.71
CA ASP A 146 3.71 -23.17 -4.07
C ASP A 146 4.69 -23.68 -2.99
N HIS A 147 4.96 -22.89 -1.96
CA HIS A 147 5.83 -23.32 -0.87
C HIS A 147 5.13 -24.36 0.01
N GLU A 148 5.73 -25.52 0.12
CA GLU A 148 5.21 -26.68 0.86
C GLU A 148 6.13 -27.02 2.02
N THR A 149 5.58 -27.06 3.23
CA THR A 149 6.27 -27.40 4.47
C THR A 149 5.64 -28.58 5.20
N ILE A 150 4.38 -28.92 4.87
CA ILE A 150 3.66 -30.02 5.52
C ILE A 150 4.06 -31.33 4.86
N PRO A 151 4.74 -32.26 5.58
CA PRO A 151 5.13 -33.55 5.03
C PRO A 151 3.93 -34.38 4.57
N GLY A 152 4.07 -35.08 3.43
CA GLY A 152 3.04 -35.98 2.93
C GLY A 152 1.97 -35.31 2.05
N PHE A 153 1.93 -33.98 1.95
CA PHE A 153 1.00 -33.29 1.03
C PHE A 153 1.39 -33.45 -0.43
N GLU A 154 2.64 -33.74 -0.72
CA GLU A 154 3.14 -34.10 -2.06
C GLU A 154 2.59 -35.43 -2.59
N ASP A 155 2.13 -36.34 -1.71
CA ASP A 155 1.56 -37.65 -2.05
C ASP A 155 0.03 -37.65 -2.19
N VAL A 156 -0.62 -36.51 -2.00
CA VAL A 156 -2.08 -36.37 -2.13
C VAL A 156 -2.50 -36.56 -3.58
N HIS A 157 -3.50 -37.39 -3.79
CA HIS A 157 -4.08 -37.70 -5.08
C HIS A 157 -5.43 -37.01 -5.24
N PHE A 158 -5.64 -36.43 -6.40
CA PHE A 158 -6.88 -35.76 -6.74
C PHE A 158 -7.78 -36.69 -7.57
N GLN A 159 -9.10 -36.55 -7.42
CA GLN A 159 -10.07 -37.25 -8.26
C GLN A 159 -9.89 -36.76 -9.70
N ASN A 160 -10.03 -37.71 -10.66
CA ASN A 160 -9.85 -37.49 -12.11
C ASN A 160 -8.42 -37.18 -12.59
N GLU A 161 -7.38 -37.30 -11.77
CA GLU A 161 -6.02 -37.32 -12.23
C GLU A 161 -5.61 -38.75 -12.60
N TRP A 162 -5.77 -39.12 -13.86
CA TRP A 162 -5.20 -40.34 -14.39
C TRP A 162 -3.67 -40.21 -14.39
N ARG A 163 -3.00 -40.88 -13.48
CA ARG A 163 -1.55 -41.05 -13.57
C ARG A 163 -1.23 -41.97 -14.75
N LEU A 164 -1.04 -41.40 -15.92
CA LEU A 164 -0.23 -42.06 -16.94
C LEU A 164 1.20 -42.16 -16.37
N PHE A 165 1.54 -43.35 -15.92
CA PHE A 165 2.86 -43.87 -15.56
C PHE A 165 4.02 -42.86 -15.61
N LYS A 166 4.29 -42.14 -14.52
CA LYS A 166 5.63 -41.61 -14.27
C LYS A 166 6.45 -42.80 -13.68
N PRO A 167 7.49 -43.31 -14.38
CA PRO A 167 8.34 -44.31 -13.79
C PRO A 167 8.95 -43.72 -12.52
N LYS A 168 8.80 -44.43 -11.41
CA LYS A 168 9.48 -44.13 -10.15
C LYS A 168 10.99 -44.11 -10.46
N ARG A 169 11.58 -42.95 -10.66
CA ARG A 169 13.02 -42.79 -10.62
C ARG A 169 13.45 -43.14 -9.21
N LYS A 170 13.92 -44.35 -9.00
CA LYS A 170 14.74 -44.69 -7.85
C LYS A 170 16.00 -43.83 -7.96
N SER A 171 16.03 -42.71 -7.28
CA SER A 171 17.29 -42.04 -6.99
C SER A 171 18.07 -42.95 -6.03
N PRO A 172 19.33 -43.30 -6.32
CA PRO A 172 20.16 -43.99 -5.35
C PRO A 172 20.28 -43.09 -4.12
N GLU A 173 19.99 -43.66 -2.95
CA GLU A 173 20.22 -42.95 -1.67
C GLU A 173 21.72 -42.61 -1.58
N PRO A 174 22.08 -41.34 -1.50
CA PRO A 174 23.48 -40.98 -1.23
C PRO A 174 23.78 -41.35 0.23
N SER A 175 24.89 -42.07 0.44
CA SER A 175 25.38 -42.41 1.75
C SER A 175 25.49 -41.18 2.64
N MET A 176 25.13 -41.34 3.92
CA MET A 176 25.05 -40.24 4.93
C MET A 176 26.36 -39.47 5.12
N LEU A 177 27.49 -39.96 4.64
CA LEU A 177 28.82 -39.35 4.79
C LEU A 177 29.17 -38.34 3.70
N GLU A 178 28.56 -38.41 2.50
CA GLU A 178 28.83 -37.46 1.41
C GLU A 178 28.05 -36.15 1.52
N LYS A 179 27.03 -36.06 2.37
CA LYS A 179 26.20 -34.86 2.56
C LYS A 179 26.86 -33.78 3.38
N ARG A 180 27.99 -34.00 4.06
CA ARG A 180 28.57 -33.06 5.03
C ARG A 180 29.52 -32.00 4.45
N TYR A 181 30.04 -32.18 3.25
CA TYR A 181 31.14 -31.32 2.75
C TYR A 181 31.01 -30.78 1.32
N ARG A 182 29.86 -30.91 0.68
CA ARG A 182 29.68 -30.31 -0.64
C ARG A 182 28.91 -29.03 -0.53
N PRO A 183 29.48 -27.86 -0.90
CA PRO A 183 28.68 -26.64 -0.98
C PRO A 183 27.50 -26.90 -1.94
N PRO A 184 26.30 -26.36 -1.61
CA PRO A 184 25.12 -26.59 -2.44
C PRO A 184 25.41 -26.09 -3.86
N SER A 185 25.15 -26.96 -4.86
CA SER A 185 25.34 -26.57 -6.25
C SER A 185 24.50 -25.31 -6.57
N PRO A 186 24.92 -24.48 -7.53
CA PRO A 186 24.16 -23.27 -7.93
C PRO A 186 22.71 -23.58 -8.35
N LYS A 187 22.39 -24.83 -8.66
CA LYS A 187 21.02 -25.33 -8.96
C LYS A 187 20.16 -25.57 -7.71
N GLN A 188 20.74 -25.57 -6.52
CA GLN A 188 20.03 -25.65 -5.23
C GLN A 188 19.96 -24.28 -4.56
N ARG A 189 19.66 -23.21 -5.29
CA ARG A 189 19.17 -21.98 -4.66
C ARG A 189 17.95 -22.38 -3.84
N ALA A 190 17.94 -22.02 -2.56
CA ALA A 190 16.82 -22.25 -1.69
C ALA A 190 15.54 -21.77 -2.40
N LYS A 191 14.55 -22.64 -2.53
CA LYS A 191 13.27 -22.27 -3.13
C LYS A 191 12.69 -21.09 -2.33
N PRO A 192 12.05 -20.11 -3.01
CA PRO A 192 11.38 -19.04 -2.30
C PRO A 192 10.42 -19.59 -1.23
N ALA A 193 10.38 -18.91 -0.10
CA ALA A 193 9.59 -19.27 1.07
C ALA A 193 8.87 -18.02 1.59
N PRO A 194 7.85 -18.11 2.45
CA PRO A 194 7.14 -16.95 3.01
C PRO A 194 8.05 -15.92 3.65
N ARG A 195 9.21 -16.39 4.19
CA ARG A 195 10.25 -15.49 4.71
C ARG A 195 10.79 -14.49 3.68
N ASN A 196 10.71 -14.80 2.38
CA ASN A 196 11.13 -13.85 1.35
C ASN A 196 10.21 -12.64 1.30
N ILE A 197 8.90 -12.84 1.45
CA ILE A 197 7.92 -11.74 1.55
C ILE A 197 8.16 -10.95 2.83
N THR A 198 8.28 -11.63 3.99
CA THR A 198 8.51 -10.92 5.26
C THR A 198 9.86 -10.21 5.31
N SER A 199 10.89 -10.72 4.61
CA SER A 199 12.18 -10.03 4.46
C SER A 199 12.06 -8.76 3.61
N LEU A 200 11.23 -8.78 2.56
CA LEU A 200 10.94 -7.58 1.76
C LEU A 200 10.16 -6.54 2.56
N LEU A 201 9.16 -6.95 3.35
CA LEU A 201 8.46 -6.07 4.29
C LEU A 201 9.45 -5.46 5.31
N SER A 202 10.33 -6.30 5.91
CA SER A 202 11.34 -5.84 6.86
C SER A 202 12.34 -4.88 6.23
N SER A 203 12.78 -5.12 4.99
CA SER A 203 13.70 -4.22 4.30
C SER A 203 13.05 -2.88 3.96
N THR A 204 11.78 -2.89 3.55
CA THR A 204 11.00 -1.67 3.33
C THR A 204 10.89 -0.87 4.63
N LEU A 205 10.43 -1.51 5.71
CA LEU A 205 10.31 -0.88 7.02
C LEU A 205 11.64 -0.33 7.53
N PHE A 206 12.73 -1.09 7.36
CA PHE A 206 14.08 -0.65 7.75
C PHE A 206 14.51 0.63 7.02
N VAL A 207 14.26 0.74 5.70
CA VAL A 207 14.61 1.94 4.94
C VAL A 207 13.75 3.13 5.38
N LEU A 208 12.45 2.94 5.64
CA LEU A 208 11.57 3.98 6.13
C LEU A 208 12.02 4.50 7.51
N ASP A 209 12.41 3.58 8.42
CA ASP A 209 12.97 3.94 9.73
C ASP A 209 14.33 4.64 9.62
N LEU A 210 15.18 4.19 8.69
CA LEU A 210 16.51 4.78 8.48
C LEU A 210 16.42 6.27 8.15
N TYR A 211 15.39 6.69 7.43
CA TYR A 211 15.16 8.09 7.06
C TYR A 211 14.17 8.82 7.98
N ASP A 212 13.90 8.28 9.17
CA ASP A 212 13.06 8.90 10.19
C ASP A 212 11.66 9.31 9.64
N ILE A 213 11.07 8.49 8.75
CA ILE A 213 9.76 8.77 8.18
C ILE A 213 8.68 8.71 9.28
N HIS A 214 7.72 9.60 9.18
CA HIS A 214 6.65 9.75 10.16
C HIS A 214 5.87 8.45 10.36
N SER A 215 5.60 8.06 11.61
CA SER A 215 4.92 6.80 11.97
C SER A 215 3.54 6.64 11.33
N VAL A 216 2.81 7.75 11.13
CA VAL A 216 1.53 7.76 10.42
C VAL A 216 1.70 7.35 8.95
N ILE A 217 2.75 7.82 8.27
CA ILE A 217 3.05 7.44 6.89
C ILE A 217 3.47 5.96 6.84
N ILE A 218 4.36 5.52 7.75
CA ILE A 218 4.78 4.11 7.83
C ILE A 218 3.58 3.18 8.05
N SER A 219 2.66 3.53 8.95
CA SER A 219 1.45 2.74 9.20
C SER A 219 0.59 2.61 7.95
N GLN A 220 0.41 3.69 7.19
CA GLN A 220 -0.34 3.68 5.93
C GLN A 220 0.36 2.86 4.84
N VAL A 221 1.71 2.95 4.72
CA VAL A 221 2.48 2.08 3.81
C VAL A 221 2.25 0.61 4.15
N LEU A 222 2.37 0.22 5.40
CA LEU A 222 2.20 -1.18 5.81
C LEU A 222 0.75 -1.65 5.63
N SER A 223 -0.24 -0.81 5.93
CA SER A 223 -1.66 -1.13 5.72
C SER A 223 -1.96 -1.37 4.24
N GLN A 224 -1.45 -0.51 3.36
CA GLN A 224 -1.61 -0.67 1.91
C GLN A 224 -0.91 -1.94 1.39
N LEU A 225 0.30 -2.23 1.86
CA LEU A 225 1.02 -3.45 1.45
C LEU A 225 0.30 -4.72 1.91
N PHE A 226 -0.28 -4.75 3.11
CA PHE A 226 -1.11 -5.88 3.56
C PHE A 226 -2.39 -6.02 2.73
N TYR A 227 -3.01 -4.90 2.35
CA TYR A 227 -4.16 -4.92 1.44
C TYR A 227 -3.79 -5.53 0.10
N TRP A 228 -2.72 -5.04 -0.52
CA TRP A 228 -2.22 -5.54 -1.80
C TRP A 228 -1.87 -7.04 -1.74
N ILE A 229 -1.11 -7.48 -0.72
CA ILE A 229 -0.76 -8.89 -0.52
C ILE A 229 -2.04 -9.73 -0.38
N GLY A 230 -3.01 -9.29 0.42
CA GLY A 230 -4.28 -9.99 0.62
C GLY A 230 -5.08 -10.12 -0.67
N ALA A 231 -5.20 -9.05 -1.44
CA ALA A 231 -5.93 -9.02 -2.71
C ALA A 231 -5.24 -9.90 -3.78
N GLU A 232 -3.91 -9.80 -3.91
CA GLU A 232 -3.14 -10.62 -4.85
C GLU A 232 -3.23 -12.12 -4.52
N LEU A 233 -3.04 -12.50 -3.27
CA LEU A 233 -3.17 -13.90 -2.87
C LEU A 233 -4.58 -14.42 -3.12
N PHE A 234 -5.61 -13.64 -2.77
CA PHE A 234 -7.00 -13.99 -3.02
C PHE A 234 -7.26 -14.23 -4.50
N ASN A 235 -6.86 -13.28 -5.35
CA ASN A 235 -7.09 -13.35 -6.79
C ASN A 235 -6.37 -14.53 -7.43
N ARG A 236 -5.12 -14.77 -7.07
CA ARG A 236 -4.32 -15.90 -7.61
C ARG A 236 -4.89 -17.25 -7.21
N ILE A 237 -5.44 -17.38 -5.99
CA ILE A 237 -6.13 -18.60 -5.55
C ILE A 237 -7.42 -18.78 -6.34
N MET A 238 -8.24 -17.74 -6.47
CA MET A 238 -9.53 -17.77 -7.17
C MET A 238 -9.38 -18.05 -8.68
N SER A 239 -8.34 -17.50 -9.30
CA SER A 239 -8.10 -17.62 -10.74
C SER A 239 -7.44 -18.93 -11.15
N ASN A 240 -6.91 -19.71 -10.21
CA ASN A 240 -6.18 -20.92 -10.56
C ASN A 240 -6.68 -22.14 -9.80
N ARG A 241 -7.38 -23.01 -10.51
CA ARG A 241 -7.94 -24.27 -9.99
C ARG A 241 -6.92 -25.14 -9.22
N LYS A 242 -5.62 -25.02 -9.52
CA LYS A 242 -4.54 -25.72 -8.82
C LYS A 242 -4.57 -25.47 -7.31
N TYR A 243 -4.96 -24.28 -6.86
CA TYR A 243 -4.98 -23.87 -5.47
C TYR A 243 -6.32 -24.11 -4.76
N LEU A 244 -7.38 -24.42 -5.53
CA LEU A 244 -8.72 -24.68 -5.01
C LEU A 244 -8.83 -26.14 -4.55
N ALA A 245 -8.06 -26.53 -3.53
CA ALA A 245 -8.05 -27.86 -2.93
C ALA A 245 -7.78 -27.75 -1.43
N ARG A 246 -8.26 -28.71 -0.65
CA ARG A 246 -8.15 -28.72 0.81
C ARG A 246 -6.71 -28.64 1.32
N THR A 247 -5.86 -29.56 0.86
CA THR A 247 -4.45 -29.62 1.27
C THR A 247 -3.68 -28.38 0.85
N LYS A 248 -3.95 -27.83 -0.35
CA LYS A 248 -3.37 -26.57 -0.80
C LYS A 248 -3.82 -25.41 0.07
N ALA A 249 -5.11 -25.35 0.41
CA ALA A 249 -5.63 -24.32 1.31
C ALA A 249 -5.00 -24.38 2.71
N MET A 250 -4.78 -25.60 3.25
CA MET A 250 -4.07 -25.78 4.54
C MET A 250 -2.63 -25.30 4.45
N GLN A 251 -1.91 -25.65 3.39
CA GLN A 251 -0.52 -25.21 3.20
C GLN A 251 -0.42 -23.69 3.04
N ILE A 252 -1.26 -23.09 2.20
CA ILE A 252 -1.29 -21.64 1.99
C ILE A 252 -1.69 -20.92 3.29
N ARG A 253 -2.62 -21.46 4.07
CA ARG A 253 -2.99 -20.88 5.37
C ARG A 253 -1.82 -20.83 6.35
N LEU A 254 -0.99 -21.88 6.36
CA LEU A 254 0.25 -21.92 7.13
C LEU A 254 1.23 -20.84 6.63
N ASN A 255 1.38 -20.67 5.31
CA ASN A 255 2.23 -19.63 4.75
C ASN A 255 1.74 -18.22 5.09
N VAL A 256 0.42 -17.98 5.06
CA VAL A 256 -0.20 -16.70 5.48
C VAL A 256 0.02 -16.41 6.96
N SER A 257 0.03 -17.43 7.84
CA SER A 257 0.28 -17.20 9.27
C SER A 257 1.65 -16.60 9.55
N ILE A 258 2.64 -16.82 8.67
CA ILE A 258 3.98 -16.21 8.79
C ILE A 258 3.91 -14.68 8.59
N LEU A 259 2.98 -14.19 7.75
CA LEU A 259 2.72 -12.74 7.61
C LEU A 259 2.08 -12.17 8.88
N GLU A 260 1.13 -12.91 9.49
CA GLU A 260 0.50 -12.50 10.75
C GLU A 260 1.54 -12.48 11.89
N ASP A 261 2.47 -13.45 11.93
CA ASP A 261 3.58 -13.49 12.89
C ASP A 261 4.54 -12.32 12.70
N TRP A 262 4.85 -11.98 11.43
CA TRP A 262 5.66 -10.81 11.13
C TRP A 262 4.99 -9.52 11.61
N ALA A 263 3.68 -9.37 11.38
CA ALA A 263 2.93 -8.21 11.84
C ALA A 263 2.95 -8.09 13.38
N ARG A 264 2.85 -9.21 14.10
CA ARG A 264 2.98 -9.23 15.57
C ARG A 264 4.38 -8.82 16.03
N ALA A 265 5.42 -9.33 15.37
CA ALA A 265 6.82 -9.01 15.72
C ALA A 265 7.20 -7.56 15.39
N ASN A 266 6.54 -6.94 14.42
CA ASN A 266 6.76 -5.56 13.97
C ASN A 266 5.55 -4.68 14.28
N ASN A 267 4.81 -4.99 15.34
CA ASN A 267 3.62 -4.22 15.69
C ASN A 267 4.00 -2.80 16.10
N ARG A 268 3.49 -1.83 15.34
CA ARG A 268 3.67 -0.42 15.54
C ARG A 268 2.33 0.28 15.44
N GLN A 269 2.22 1.39 16.13
CA GLN A 269 1.04 2.24 16.10
C GLN A 269 1.49 3.65 15.73
N PRO A 270 0.68 4.42 14.98
CA PRO A 270 0.98 5.82 14.73
C PRO A 270 1.14 6.57 16.04
N GLU A 271 2.26 7.26 16.17
CA GLU A 271 2.61 8.07 17.34
C GLU A 271 2.54 9.54 16.97
N HIS A 272 1.98 10.35 17.85
CA HIS A 272 1.95 11.80 17.70
C HIS A 272 2.07 12.46 19.07
N TYR A 273 2.55 13.68 19.07
CA TYR A 273 2.74 14.45 20.27
C TYR A 273 1.56 15.41 20.43
N GLU A 274 0.77 15.24 21.47
CA GLU A 274 -0.40 16.06 21.73
C GLU A 274 -0.37 16.58 23.16
N SER A 275 -0.56 17.90 23.32
CA SER A 275 -0.62 18.56 24.63
C SER A 275 0.57 18.28 25.55
N GLY A 276 1.78 18.07 24.99
CA GLY A 276 2.98 17.80 25.76
C GLY A 276 3.20 16.34 26.12
N ALA A 277 2.37 15.42 25.65
CA ALA A 277 2.50 13.98 25.86
C ALA A 277 2.53 13.20 24.53
N LEU A 278 3.30 12.10 24.51
CA LEU A 278 3.26 11.15 23.39
C LEU A 278 1.94 10.39 23.46
N THR A 279 1.16 10.45 22.40
CA THR A 279 -0.08 9.70 22.25
C THR A 279 0.01 8.76 21.06
N THR A 280 -0.77 7.69 21.10
CA THR A 280 -0.90 6.74 20.00
C THR A 280 -2.34 6.71 19.53
N SER A 281 -2.56 6.84 18.23
CA SER A 281 -3.90 6.73 17.66
C SER A 281 -3.84 6.13 16.26
N GLY A 282 -4.96 5.59 15.84
CA GLY A 282 -5.06 4.98 14.52
C GLY A 282 -4.78 3.47 14.55
N GLU A 283 -4.72 2.87 13.38
CA GLU A 283 -4.59 1.43 13.22
C GLU A 283 -3.14 0.98 13.43
N ASN A 284 -2.94 -0.03 14.26
CA ASN A 284 -1.64 -0.69 14.40
C ASN A 284 -1.42 -1.74 13.28
N VAL A 285 -0.17 -2.21 13.15
CA VAL A 285 0.22 -3.15 12.08
C VAL A 285 -0.50 -4.49 12.19
N VAL A 286 -0.78 -4.98 13.40
CA VAL A 286 -1.51 -6.25 13.61
C VAL A 286 -2.95 -6.14 13.15
N ASP A 287 -3.61 -5.03 13.45
CA ASP A 287 -5.01 -4.81 13.06
C ASP A 287 -5.12 -4.58 11.55
N ALA A 288 -4.16 -3.87 10.94
CA ALA A 288 -4.06 -3.72 9.49
C ALA A 288 -3.89 -5.09 8.80
N ALA A 289 -2.93 -5.91 9.25
CA ALA A 289 -2.71 -7.25 8.72
C ALA A 289 -3.97 -8.12 8.88
N ARG A 290 -4.58 -8.12 10.06
CA ARG A 290 -5.82 -8.85 10.32
C ARG A 290 -6.94 -8.41 9.38
N ARG A 291 -7.17 -7.11 9.24
CA ARG A 291 -8.25 -6.56 8.40
C ARG A 291 -8.10 -6.94 6.93
N HIS A 292 -6.88 -6.83 6.40
CA HIS A 292 -6.63 -6.99 4.97
C HIS A 292 -6.37 -8.43 4.53
N LEU A 293 -5.93 -9.31 5.43
CA LEU A 293 -5.76 -10.73 5.14
C LEU A 293 -7.04 -11.57 5.37
N VAL A 294 -8.07 -11.01 6.03
CA VAL A 294 -9.32 -11.76 6.31
C VAL A 294 -9.97 -12.35 5.05
N PRO A 295 -10.07 -11.65 3.89
CA PRO A 295 -10.70 -12.25 2.71
C PRO A 295 -9.99 -13.54 2.26
N VAL A 296 -8.67 -13.53 2.17
CA VAL A 296 -7.91 -14.72 1.80
C VAL A 296 -7.98 -15.82 2.88
N ILE A 297 -7.94 -15.43 4.16
CA ILE A 297 -8.08 -16.39 5.26
C ILE A 297 -9.45 -17.08 5.23
N GLN A 298 -10.54 -16.33 5.02
CA GLN A 298 -11.87 -16.89 4.92
C GLN A 298 -12.03 -17.78 3.69
N LEU A 299 -11.44 -17.42 2.55
CA LEU A 299 -11.42 -18.30 1.37
C LEU A 299 -10.72 -19.63 1.68
N LEU A 300 -9.55 -19.57 2.33
CA LEU A 300 -8.82 -20.78 2.72
C LEU A 300 -9.60 -21.61 3.75
N GLN A 301 -10.28 -21.00 4.71
CA GLN A 301 -11.18 -21.69 5.65
C GLN A 301 -12.32 -22.39 4.93
N TRP A 302 -12.96 -21.70 3.99
CA TRP A 302 -14.00 -22.30 3.16
C TRP A 302 -13.52 -23.54 2.42
N LEU A 303 -12.38 -23.44 1.72
CA LEU A 303 -11.78 -24.56 0.96
C LEU A 303 -11.40 -25.75 1.86
N GLN A 304 -11.15 -25.54 3.13
CA GLN A 304 -10.80 -26.60 4.08
C GLN A 304 -12.01 -27.34 4.64
N CYS A 305 -13.15 -26.66 4.76
CA CYS A 305 -14.28 -27.19 5.53
C CYS A 305 -15.50 -27.59 4.68
N PHE A 306 -15.76 -26.97 3.51
CA PHE A 306 -17.04 -27.18 2.85
C PHE A 306 -17.30 -28.63 2.40
N SER A 307 -16.25 -29.39 2.04
CA SER A 307 -16.41 -30.80 1.64
C SER A 307 -16.87 -31.69 2.81
N SER A 308 -16.57 -31.33 4.06
CA SER A 308 -17.03 -32.01 5.26
C SER A 308 -18.45 -31.58 5.69
N LEU A 309 -18.94 -30.44 5.20
CA LEU A 309 -20.29 -29.92 5.50
C LEU A 309 -21.37 -30.48 4.55
N GLY A 310 -21.01 -31.38 3.65
CA GLY A 310 -21.88 -31.86 2.57
C GLY A 310 -23.19 -32.50 3.02
N GLU A 311 -23.28 -33.06 4.23
CA GLU A 311 -24.46 -33.74 4.77
C GLU A 311 -25.18 -32.90 5.85
N GLU A 312 -24.59 -31.83 6.37
CA GLU A 312 -25.14 -31.02 7.45
C GLU A 312 -25.51 -29.61 6.95
N PHE A 313 -26.74 -29.47 6.46
CA PHE A 313 -27.22 -28.23 5.84
C PHE A 313 -27.20 -27.01 6.79
N ASP A 314 -27.56 -27.23 8.08
CA ASP A 314 -27.57 -26.13 9.05
C ASP A 314 -26.14 -25.71 9.46
N ALA A 315 -25.21 -26.65 9.54
CA ALA A 315 -23.79 -26.35 9.72
C ALA A 315 -23.21 -25.56 8.53
N LEU A 316 -23.64 -25.90 7.30
CA LEU A 316 -23.27 -25.16 6.10
C LEU A 316 -23.76 -23.70 6.17
N LYS A 317 -25.03 -23.47 6.51
CA LYS A 317 -25.58 -22.12 6.68
C LYS A 317 -24.83 -21.32 7.74
N SER A 318 -24.58 -21.94 8.90
CA SER A 318 -23.82 -21.34 10.00
C SER A 318 -22.43 -20.95 9.54
N THR A 319 -21.71 -21.84 8.84
CA THR A 319 -20.35 -21.55 8.32
C THR A 319 -20.38 -20.39 7.32
N ILE A 320 -21.30 -20.39 6.36
CA ILE A 320 -21.42 -19.30 5.38
C ILE A 320 -21.72 -17.97 6.06
N SER A 321 -22.54 -17.96 7.11
CA SER A 321 -22.87 -16.73 7.86
C SER A 321 -21.64 -16.12 8.58
N GLN A 322 -20.62 -16.91 8.90
CA GLN A 322 -19.37 -16.47 9.51
C GLN A 322 -18.36 -15.92 8.49
N LEU A 323 -18.50 -16.30 7.21
CA LEU A 323 -17.62 -15.88 6.13
C LEU A 323 -18.01 -14.49 5.58
N THR A 324 -18.01 -13.49 6.45
CA THR A 324 -18.57 -12.14 6.17
C THR A 324 -17.83 -11.36 5.08
N ARG A 325 -16.63 -11.79 4.70
CA ARG A 325 -15.78 -11.14 3.68
C ARG A 325 -15.84 -11.83 2.32
N LEU A 326 -16.55 -12.95 2.22
CA LEU A 326 -16.81 -13.63 0.95
C LEU A 326 -18.22 -13.33 0.48
N ASN A 327 -18.37 -13.00 -0.78
CA ASN A 327 -19.68 -12.89 -1.40
C ASN A 327 -20.16 -14.26 -1.91
N PRO A 328 -21.48 -14.44 -2.14
CA PRO A 328 -22.03 -15.71 -2.61
C PRO A 328 -21.45 -16.18 -3.95
N GLU A 329 -21.03 -15.26 -4.82
CA GLU A 329 -20.42 -15.58 -6.11
C GLU A 329 -19.04 -16.19 -5.92
N GLN A 330 -18.21 -15.64 -5.04
CA GLN A 330 -16.90 -16.18 -4.67
C GLN A 330 -17.00 -17.57 -4.04
N LEU A 331 -18.00 -17.78 -3.16
CA LEU A 331 -18.28 -19.10 -2.58
C LEU A 331 -18.69 -20.12 -3.65
N LEU A 332 -19.60 -19.73 -4.54
CA LEU A 332 -20.06 -20.59 -5.62
C LEU A 332 -18.93 -20.92 -6.61
N HIS A 333 -18.16 -19.92 -7.04
CA HIS A 333 -17.03 -20.10 -7.95
C HIS A 333 -15.98 -21.07 -7.37
N SER A 334 -15.55 -20.81 -6.13
CA SER A 334 -14.54 -21.65 -5.46
C SER A 334 -15.03 -23.09 -5.28
N THR A 335 -16.34 -23.28 -5.04
CA THR A 335 -16.93 -24.62 -4.92
C THR A 335 -17.03 -25.33 -6.28
N LYS A 336 -17.47 -24.66 -7.35
CA LYS A 336 -17.57 -25.22 -8.71
C LYS A 336 -16.19 -25.63 -9.26
N ASN A 337 -15.15 -24.85 -8.97
CA ASN A 337 -13.79 -25.06 -9.45
C ASN A 337 -12.91 -25.87 -8.49
N TYR A 338 -13.45 -26.34 -7.39
CA TYR A 338 -12.70 -27.13 -6.41
C TYR A 338 -12.14 -28.43 -7.01
N ARG A 339 -10.92 -28.78 -6.59
CA ARG A 339 -10.27 -30.06 -6.92
C ARG A 339 -10.43 -31.03 -5.76
N PRO A 340 -11.40 -31.94 -5.79
CA PRO A 340 -11.60 -32.89 -4.70
C PRO A 340 -10.44 -33.88 -4.64
N GLU A 341 -9.98 -34.16 -3.44
CA GLU A 341 -9.03 -35.22 -3.14
C GLU A 341 -9.71 -36.59 -3.16
N VAL A 342 -8.92 -37.67 -3.31
CA VAL A 342 -9.47 -39.04 -3.32
C VAL A 342 -10.17 -39.31 -1.99
N GLY A 343 -11.45 -39.66 -2.04
CA GLY A 343 -12.29 -39.90 -0.87
C GLY A 343 -13.10 -38.70 -0.39
N GLU A 344 -12.87 -37.49 -0.92
CA GLU A 344 -13.71 -36.34 -0.60
C GLU A 344 -15.03 -36.37 -1.38
N LYS A 345 -16.10 -36.00 -0.69
CA LYS A 345 -17.40 -35.73 -1.30
C LYS A 345 -17.50 -34.22 -1.55
N GLY A 346 -18.01 -33.82 -2.71
CA GLY A 346 -18.37 -32.42 -2.96
C GLY A 346 -19.55 -31.97 -2.12
N LEU A 347 -19.90 -30.70 -2.24
CA LEU A 347 -21.09 -30.14 -1.59
C LEU A 347 -22.37 -30.89 -2.09
N SER A 348 -23.32 -31.08 -1.19
CA SER A 348 -24.63 -31.70 -1.53
C SER A 348 -25.38 -30.88 -2.58
N ARG A 349 -26.34 -31.51 -3.30
CA ARG A 349 -27.20 -30.78 -4.26
C ARG A 349 -27.99 -29.67 -3.59
N GLU A 350 -28.41 -29.88 -2.35
CA GLU A 350 -29.10 -28.88 -1.55
C GLU A 350 -28.20 -27.70 -1.20
N GLY A 351 -26.96 -27.98 -0.79
CA GLY A 351 -25.95 -26.94 -0.53
C GLY A 351 -25.62 -26.12 -1.76
N MET A 352 -25.43 -26.76 -2.93
CA MET A 352 -25.22 -26.06 -4.20
C MET A 352 -26.42 -25.17 -4.59
N ARG A 353 -27.65 -25.68 -4.44
CA ARG A 353 -28.86 -24.88 -4.67
C ARG A 353 -28.91 -23.65 -3.75
N TYR A 354 -28.58 -23.83 -2.50
CA TYR A 354 -28.54 -22.74 -1.53
C TYR A 354 -27.51 -21.64 -1.92
N LEU A 355 -26.30 -22.01 -2.38
CA LEU A 355 -25.33 -21.04 -2.86
C LEU A 355 -25.82 -20.26 -4.09
N VAL A 356 -26.47 -20.93 -5.04
CA VAL A 356 -27.10 -20.28 -6.20
C VAL A 356 -28.20 -19.31 -5.77
N GLU A 357 -29.06 -19.72 -4.84
CA GLU A 357 -30.10 -18.86 -4.30
C GLU A 357 -29.52 -17.62 -3.58
N LEU A 358 -28.46 -17.79 -2.80
CA LEU A 358 -27.78 -16.68 -2.17
C LEU A 358 -27.18 -15.71 -3.21
N LYS A 359 -26.60 -16.23 -4.30
CA LYS A 359 -26.10 -15.39 -5.41
C LYS A 359 -27.23 -14.57 -6.00
N MET A 360 -28.37 -15.17 -6.32
CA MET A 360 -29.54 -14.47 -6.87
C MET A 360 -30.07 -13.40 -5.90
N ARG A 361 -30.26 -13.73 -4.63
CA ARG A 361 -30.69 -12.77 -3.61
C ARG A 361 -29.74 -11.59 -3.46
N ASN A 362 -28.43 -11.82 -3.58
CA ASN A 362 -27.41 -10.76 -3.53
C ASN A 362 -27.50 -9.85 -4.76
N TYR A 363 -27.71 -10.43 -5.93
CA TYR A 363 -27.91 -9.69 -7.18
C TYR A 363 -29.14 -8.78 -7.10
N ASP A 364 -30.28 -9.31 -6.66
CA ASP A 364 -31.53 -8.56 -6.52
C ASP A 364 -31.37 -7.39 -5.54
N LYS A 365 -30.70 -7.60 -4.40
CA LYS A 365 -30.43 -6.55 -3.42
C LYS A 365 -29.58 -5.42 -4.00
N LYS A 366 -28.55 -5.74 -4.80
CA LYS A 366 -27.70 -4.73 -5.45
C LYS A 366 -28.49 -3.91 -6.47
N HIS A 367 -29.30 -4.56 -7.30
CA HIS A 367 -30.10 -3.90 -8.33
C HIS A 367 -31.23 -3.03 -7.74
N SER A 368 -31.87 -3.48 -6.67
CA SER A 368 -32.87 -2.68 -5.96
C SER A 368 -32.26 -1.43 -5.32
N ARG A 369 -31.04 -1.56 -4.76
CA ARG A 369 -30.31 -0.43 -4.17
C ARG A 369 -29.81 0.57 -5.22
N ALA A 370 -29.35 0.08 -6.37
CA ALA A 370 -28.95 0.94 -7.50
C ALA A 370 -30.15 1.74 -8.05
N LYS A 371 -31.31 1.11 -8.19
CA LYS A 371 -32.55 1.78 -8.60
C LYS A 371 -33.03 2.82 -7.60
N SER A 372 -32.89 2.59 -6.29
CA SER A 372 -33.26 3.55 -5.25
C SER A 372 -32.33 4.77 -5.22
N LEU A 373 -31.03 4.60 -5.50
CA LEU A 373 -30.06 5.69 -5.58
C LEU A 373 -30.21 6.55 -6.85
N SER A 374 -30.68 5.98 -7.95
CA SER A 374 -30.98 6.71 -9.19
C SER A 374 -32.30 7.51 -9.14
N ALA A 375 -33.16 7.21 -8.17
CA ALA A 375 -34.48 7.84 -8.00
C ALA A 375 -34.49 9.08 -7.08
N VAL A 376 -33.34 9.65 -6.71
CA VAL A 376 -33.29 10.92 -5.96
C VAL A 376 -33.66 12.06 -6.91
N PRO A 377 -34.79 12.79 -6.70
CA PRO A 377 -35.19 13.86 -7.60
C PRO A 377 -34.19 15.01 -7.48
N LYS A 378 -33.63 15.41 -8.63
CA LYS A 378 -32.89 16.66 -8.78
C LYS A 378 -33.83 17.81 -8.40
N LYS A 379 -33.64 18.42 -7.24
CA LYS A 379 -34.24 19.72 -6.93
C LYS A 379 -33.64 20.75 -7.89
N GLY A 380 -34.43 21.04 -8.95
CA GLY A 380 -34.17 22.12 -9.85
C GLY A 380 -34.45 23.45 -9.16
N GLY A 381 -33.57 24.41 -9.46
CA GLY A 381 -33.62 25.76 -8.92
C GLY A 381 -34.85 26.55 -9.30
N SER A 382 -35.20 27.42 -8.39
CA SER A 382 -36.20 28.46 -8.40
C SER A 382 -36.06 29.42 -9.57
N SER A 383 -37.18 29.68 -10.30
CA SER A 383 -37.45 30.98 -10.89
C SER A 383 -38.94 31.30 -10.77
N ASN A 384 -39.22 32.41 -10.13
CA ASN A 384 -40.55 33.03 -9.96
C ASN A 384 -41.20 33.37 -11.30
N THR A 385 -42.50 33.08 -11.42
CA THR A 385 -43.52 34.04 -11.92
C THR A 385 -44.93 33.58 -11.53
N THR A 386 -45.72 34.51 -11.07
CA THR A 386 -47.08 34.46 -10.53
C THR A 386 -48.17 34.38 -11.61
N PRO A 387 -49.49 34.47 -11.25
CA PRO A 387 -50.46 33.40 -11.54
C PRO A 387 -51.57 33.83 -12.50
N THR A 388 -52.26 32.88 -13.09
CA THR A 388 -53.66 33.14 -13.57
C THR A 388 -54.42 31.79 -13.68
N SER A 389 -55.51 31.72 -12.94
CA SER A 389 -56.62 30.75 -13.08
C SER A 389 -57.65 31.38 -14.04
N PRO A 390 -58.80 30.74 -14.44
CA PRO A 390 -59.32 29.38 -14.22
C PRO A 390 -60.07 28.76 -15.44
N ILE A 391 -60.80 27.68 -15.21
CA ILE A 391 -62.09 27.21 -15.83
C ILE A 391 -62.03 25.80 -16.48
N ALA A 392 -62.63 24.87 -15.80
CA ALA A 392 -63.81 24.05 -15.98
C ALA A 392 -63.91 23.04 -17.14
N GLY A 393 -64.38 21.84 -16.76
CA GLY A 393 -65.21 20.98 -17.61
C GLY A 393 -64.82 19.51 -17.61
N SER A 394 -65.35 18.75 -16.77
CA SER A 394 -66.51 17.84 -16.79
C SER A 394 -66.26 16.40 -17.31
N ASN A 395 -66.59 15.43 -16.44
CA ASN A 395 -67.30 14.17 -16.66
C ASN A 395 -66.68 13.10 -17.60
N ALA A 396 -66.68 11.84 -17.27
CA ALA A 396 -67.68 10.97 -16.67
C ALA A 396 -67.14 9.55 -16.46
N LEU A 397 -67.56 8.94 -15.35
CA LEU A 397 -68.19 7.64 -15.18
C LEU A 397 -67.51 6.34 -15.67
N SER A 398 -67.18 5.53 -14.68
CA SER A 398 -67.86 4.26 -14.32
C SER A 398 -67.38 2.98 -15.01
N GLN A 399 -66.86 2.01 -14.29
CA GLN A 399 -67.64 0.82 -13.89
C GLN A 399 -66.72 -0.15 -13.09
N ASN A 400 -67.37 -0.57 -12.00
CA ASN A 400 -67.00 -1.71 -11.16
C ASN A 400 -67.15 -3.04 -11.88
N GLN A 401 -66.28 -4.03 -11.59
CA GLN A 401 -66.73 -5.40 -11.32
C GLN A 401 -65.68 -6.20 -10.50
N PRO A 402 -66.11 -7.23 -9.75
CA PRO A 402 -65.43 -7.74 -8.57
C PRO A 402 -64.57 -9.01 -8.82
N PRO A 403 -63.93 -9.56 -7.78
CA PRO A 403 -62.81 -10.47 -7.90
C PRO A 403 -63.21 -11.92 -8.06
N SER A 404 -62.49 -12.66 -8.90
CA SER A 404 -62.57 -14.12 -8.96
C SER A 404 -61.29 -14.77 -8.53
N SER A 405 -61.35 -15.59 -7.50
CA SER A 405 -60.65 -16.79 -7.09
C SER A 405 -59.11 -16.97 -7.38
N PRO A 406 -58.39 -17.56 -6.43
CA PRO A 406 -56.94 -17.71 -6.51
C PRO A 406 -56.51 -18.87 -7.41
N PRO A 407 -55.40 -18.77 -8.14
CA PRO A 407 -54.79 -19.92 -8.77
C PRO A 407 -53.86 -20.65 -7.81
N GLN A 408 -53.99 -21.94 -7.90
CA GLN A 408 -53.29 -22.99 -7.22
C GLN A 408 -51.75 -22.89 -7.31
N ASN A 409 -51.11 -23.34 -6.23
CA ASN A 409 -49.69 -23.71 -6.16
C ASN A 409 -49.23 -24.49 -7.41
N SER A 410 -48.37 -23.86 -8.19
CA SER A 410 -47.44 -24.57 -9.06
C SER A 410 -46.03 -24.21 -8.61
N ASN A 411 -45.35 -25.16 -7.97
CA ASN A 411 -43.94 -25.12 -7.75
C ASN A 411 -43.20 -24.88 -9.09
N PRO A 412 -42.38 -23.84 -9.25
CA PRO A 412 -41.51 -23.77 -10.41
C PRO A 412 -40.44 -24.84 -10.28
N THR A 413 -40.49 -25.84 -11.12
CA THR A 413 -39.39 -26.76 -11.36
C THR A 413 -38.31 -25.93 -11.99
N ILE A 414 -37.26 -25.60 -11.22
CA ILE A 414 -36.06 -24.97 -11.73
C ILE A 414 -35.31 -26.01 -12.54
N VAL A 415 -35.45 -25.92 -13.86
CA VAL A 415 -34.58 -26.59 -14.82
C VAL A 415 -33.23 -25.90 -14.72
N ILE A 416 -32.22 -26.60 -14.22
CA ILE A 416 -30.85 -26.14 -14.27
C ILE A 416 -30.38 -26.28 -15.71
N ASN A 417 -30.51 -25.22 -16.49
CA ASN A 417 -29.86 -25.12 -17.79
C ASN A 417 -28.36 -25.04 -17.55
N GLU A 418 -27.59 -25.98 -18.11
CA GLU A 418 -26.12 -25.98 -18.09
C GLU A 418 -25.50 -24.87 -18.98
N ASP A 419 -26.31 -24.03 -19.62
CA ASP A 419 -25.90 -22.98 -20.57
C ASP A 419 -26.08 -21.57 -20.01
N GLU A 420 -25.92 -21.33 -18.69
CA GLU A 420 -25.75 -19.97 -18.15
C GLU A 420 -24.28 -19.54 -18.24
N GLU A 421 -23.78 -19.37 -19.46
CA GLU A 421 -22.66 -18.49 -19.80
C GLU A 421 -23.18 -17.05 -19.86
N ASP A 422 -22.37 -16.13 -19.26
CA ASP A 422 -22.42 -14.68 -19.44
C ASP A 422 -23.44 -13.85 -18.65
N ALA A 423 -23.39 -13.94 -17.32
CA ALA A 423 -23.60 -12.73 -16.52
C ALA A 423 -22.23 -12.14 -16.15
N PRO A 424 -22.00 -10.82 -16.26
CA PRO A 424 -20.68 -10.23 -16.05
C PRO A 424 -20.13 -10.66 -14.69
N GLU A 425 -18.88 -11.15 -14.69
CA GLU A 425 -18.12 -11.58 -13.51
C GLU A 425 -17.76 -10.40 -12.58
N GLU A 426 -18.64 -9.42 -12.50
CA GLU A 426 -18.47 -8.26 -11.64
C GLU A 426 -18.46 -8.69 -10.17
N ASN A 427 -17.30 -8.67 -9.54
CA ASN A 427 -17.00 -8.88 -8.12
C ASN A 427 -16.49 -10.28 -7.72
N LEU A 428 -15.99 -11.06 -8.64
CA LEU A 428 -15.31 -12.32 -8.29
C LEU A 428 -13.95 -12.05 -7.64
N LEU A 429 -13.18 -11.15 -8.22
CA LEU A 429 -11.83 -10.79 -7.79
C LEU A 429 -11.84 -9.49 -6.96
N LEU A 430 -10.81 -9.31 -6.17
CA LEU A 430 -10.54 -8.06 -5.48
C LEU A 430 -9.71 -7.14 -6.39
N ASP A 431 -9.79 -5.85 -6.18
CA ASP A 431 -8.96 -4.90 -6.92
C ASP A 431 -7.63 -4.66 -6.16
N PRO A 432 -6.50 -5.25 -6.59
CA PRO A 432 -5.22 -5.04 -5.93
C PRO A 432 -4.68 -3.62 -6.17
N GLY A 433 -5.17 -2.92 -7.21
CA GLY A 433 -4.81 -1.54 -7.51
C GLY A 433 -5.54 -0.50 -6.68
N LEU A 434 -6.51 -0.91 -5.85
CA LEU A 434 -7.23 0.01 -4.97
C LEU A 434 -6.29 0.67 -3.97
N MET A 435 -6.18 1.99 -4.07
CA MET A 435 -5.44 2.79 -3.09
C MET A 435 -6.33 3.12 -1.90
N LEU A 436 -5.87 2.76 -0.71
CA LEU A 436 -6.50 3.19 0.54
C LEU A 436 -6.31 4.70 0.70
N PRO A 437 -7.24 5.40 1.37
CA PRO A 437 -7.10 6.83 1.61
C PRO A 437 -5.76 7.15 2.29
N PHE A 438 -4.97 8.01 1.67
CA PHE A 438 -3.74 8.55 2.24
C PHE A 438 -4.02 9.90 2.88
N SER A 439 -3.52 10.11 4.08
CA SER A 439 -3.63 11.38 4.79
C SER A 439 -2.31 11.76 5.43
N LEU A 440 -1.92 13.00 5.23
CA LEU A 440 -0.83 13.60 6.00
C LEU A 440 -1.37 14.07 7.36
N PRO A 441 -0.53 14.03 8.42
CA PRO A 441 -0.87 14.69 9.67
C PRO A 441 -1.18 16.18 9.43
N THR A 442 -2.33 16.63 9.88
CA THR A 442 -2.78 18.03 9.67
C THR A 442 -2.23 18.99 10.71
N ASN A 443 -1.95 18.52 11.91
CA ASN A 443 -1.35 19.31 12.98
C ASN A 443 0.17 19.37 12.78
N THR A 444 0.77 20.55 12.97
CA THR A 444 2.23 20.74 12.85
C THR A 444 3.02 19.84 13.80
N ASP A 445 2.49 19.57 15.00
CA ASP A 445 3.13 18.68 15.96
C ASP A 445 3.07 17.20 15.53
N MET A 446 2.08 16.83 14.72
CA MET A 446 1.96 15.50 14.13
C MET A 446 2.91 15.26 12.95
N LEU A 447 3.45 16.32 12.34
CA LEU A 447 4.42 16.19 11.25
C LEU A 447 5.80 15.74 11.74
N ILE A 448 6.09 15.89 13.03
CA ILE A 448 7.32 15.41 13.64
C ILE A 448 7.02 14.02 14.25
N SER A 449 7.39 12.96 13.56
CA SER A 449 7.36 11.63 14.15
C SER A 449 8.60 11.40 15.00
N TYR A 450 8.34 10.92 16.19
CA TYR A 450 9.38 10.43 17.07
C TYR A 450 9.62 8.94 16.81
N GLY A 451 9.92 8.55 15.58
CA GLY A 451 10.32 7.23 15.09
C GLY A 451 9.87 6.06 15.95
N ALA A 452 8.89 5.32 15.49
CA ALA A 452 8.45 4.11 16.15
C ALA A 452 9.65 3.21 16.46
N GLY A 453 9.90 2.95 17.73
CA GLY A 453 10.85 1.94 18.18
C GLY A 453 12.19 2.44 18.73
N LEU A 454 12.49 3.72 18.73
CA LEU A 454 13.70 4.24 19.36
C LEU A 454 13.40 4.97 20.68
N GLY A 455 12.70 4.30 21.60
CA GLY A 455 12.51 4.66 23.01
C GLY A 455 12.63 6.14 23.37
N GLY A 456 11.53 6.81 23.39
CA GLY A 456 11.13 7.99 24.09
C GLY A 456 12.12 8.94 24.75
N MET A 457 12.78 9.82 24.02
CA MET A 457 13.43 10.99 24.60
C MET A 457 12.98 12.24 23.83
N ASN A 458 11.81 12.75 24.18
CA ASN A 458 11.09 13.75 23.38
C ASN A 458 11.79 15.12 23.27
N ARG A 459 12.51 15.58 24.27
CA ARG A 459 13.16 16.90 24.25
C ARG A 459 14.45 16.95 23.40
N GLU A 460 15.24 15.90 23.36
CA GLU A 460 16.45 15.89 22.55
C GLU A 460 16.14 15.78 21.06
N ARG A 461 15.00 15.16 20.71
CA ARG A 461 14.54 15.05 19.33
C ARG A 461 13.92 16.34 18.80
N GLU A 462 13.24 17.11 19.64
CA GLU A 462 12.73 18.44 19.29
C GLU A 462 13.90 19.38 18.89
N LYS A 463 15.05 19.25 19.57
CA LYS A 463 16.28 19.94 19.17
C LYS A 463 16.85 19.45 17.85
N LYS A 464 16.69 18.15 17.53
CA LYS A 464 17.17 17.56 16.27
C LYS A 464 16.46 18.13 15.04
N TYR A 465 15.23 18.58 15.18
CA TYR A 465 14.44 19.19 14.10
C TYR A 465 14.53 20.72 14.07
N GLN A 466 15.48 21.31 14.76
CA GLN A 466 15.80 22.71 14.53
C GLN A 466 16.62 22.78 13.22
N PRO A 467 16.20 23.64 12.25
CA PRO A 467 16.92 23.76 10.99
C PRO A 467 18.36 24.24 11.26
N SER A 468 19.32 23.43 10.87
CA SER A 468 20.75 23.75 10.95
C SER A 468 21.48 23.16 9.74
N VAL A 469 22.53 23.86 9.29
CA VAL A 469 23.35 23.41 8.16
C VAL A 469 24.71 23.02 8.69
N PRO A 470 25.18 21.78 8.52
CA PRO A 470 26.51 21.36 8.94
C PRO A 470 27.61 22.16 8.24
N PRO A 471 28.77 22.44 8.91
CA PRO A 471 29.86 23.23 8.35
C PRO A 471 30.39 22.74 7.00
N GLU A 472 30.41 21.43 6.79
CA GLU A 472 30.82 20.80 5.54
C GLU A 472 29.92 21.15 4.35
N TYR A 473 28.63 21.39 4.58
CA TYR A 473 27.69 21.84 3.56
C TYR A 473 27.73 23.35 3.39
N LEU A 474 27.97 24.11 4.46
CA LEU A 474 28.23 25.57 4.34
C LEU A 474 29.44 25.83 3.45
N ALA A 475 30.52 25.04 3.58
CA ALA A 475 31.70 25.15 2.72
C ALA A 475 31.41 24.82 1.23
N LYS A 476 30.49 23.89 0.95
CA LYS A 476 30.03 23.57 -0.42
C LYS A 476 29.13 24.66 -1.00
N LEU A 477 28.42 25.40 -0.16
CA LEU A 477 27.49 26.46 -0.50
C LEU A 477 28.12 27.85 -0.47
N ASP A 478 29.42 27.96 -0.09
CA ASP A 478 30.19 29.20 -0.18
C ASP A 478 30.72 29.38 -1.62
N PHE A 479 29.99 30.17 -2.40
CA PHE A 479 30.36 30.46 -3.79
C PHE A 479 31.23 31.70 -3.94
N SER A 480 31.55 32.43 -2.84
CA SER A 480 32.36 33.66 -2.85
C SER A 480 33.79 33.43 -3.32
N ASN A 481 34.37 32.24 -3.06
CA ASN A 481 35.76 31.89 -3.43
C ASN A 481 35.93 31.36 -4.86
N GLY A 482 34.84 31.25 -5.65
CA GLY A 482 34.87 30.71 -7.03
C GLY A 482 35.21 31.73 -8.10
N SER A 483 35.22 33.05 -7.79
CA SER A 483 35.37 34.12 -8.79
C SER A 483 36.82 34.53 -9.07
N THR A 484 37.81 33.98 -8.35
CA THR A 484 39.21 34.42 -8.47
C THR A 484 40.17 33.38 -9.08
N ARG A 485 39.65 32.27 -9.64
CA ARG A 485 40.52 31.22 -10.26
C ARG A 485 40.35 31.05 -11.77
N ASN A 486 40.12 32.14 -12.51
CA ASN A 486 40.22 32.13 -13.96
C ASN A 486 41.02 33.34 -14.44
N GLY A 487 42.34 33.27 -14.28
CA GLY A 487 43.24 34.25 -14.84
C GLY A 487 44.68 33.88 -14.53
N GLY A 488 45.36 33.19 -15.44
CA GLY A 488 46.82 33.22 -15.46
C GLY A 488 47.55 31.89 -15.47
N GLY A 489 47.94 31.43 -16.63
CA GLY A 489 49.30 31.05 -16.92
C GLY A 489 49.77 29.64 -16.65
N GLY A 490 50.06 28.99 -17.68
CA GLY A 490 50.75 27.80 -18.02
C GLY A 490 51.93 27.34 -17.20
N GLY A 491 52.29 26.07 -17.36
CA GLY A 491 53.57 25.53 -17.02
C GLY A 491 53.57 24.10 -16.55
N GLY A 492 54.05 23.25 -17.41
CA GLY A 492 54.10 21.81 -17.35
C GLY A 492 54.87 21.21 -16.16
N GLY A 493 54.70 19.91 -16.00
CA GLY A 493 55.48 19.11 -15.10
C GLY A 493 54.92 17.72 -14.92
N SER A 494 55.39 16.81 -15.72
CA SER A 494 55.21 15.35 -15.61
C SER A 494 55.70 14.80 -14.27
N GLY A 495 55.03 13.82 -13.71
CA GLY A 495 55.50 13.05 -12.56
C GLY A 495 54.64 11.84 -12.30
N VAL A 496 55.07 10.72 -12.84
CA VAL A 496 54.56 9.35 -12.66
C VAL A 496 55.03 8.79 -11.30
N SER A 497 54.26 7.91 -10.73
CA SER A 497 54.56 6.86 -9.74
C SER A 497 53.65 7.00 -8.50
N GLY A 498 53.07 5.99 -7.93
CA GLY A 498 53.21 4.55 -8.01
C GLY A 498 52.22 4.00 -7.01
N TRP A 499 51.65 2.90 -7.34
CA TRP A 499 50.78 2.08 -6.49
C TRP A 499 51.69 1.31 -5.52
N GLU A 500 51.38 1.26 -4.22
CA GLU A 500 51.77 0.16 -3.33
C GLU A 500 50.55 -0.23 -2.48
N GLU A 501 50.18 -1.47 -2.66
CA GLU A 501 49.37 -2.29 -1.75
C GLU A 501 50.25 -2.67 -0.55
N GLU A 502 49.65 -2.80 0.62
CA GLU A 502 49.93 -3.71 1.74
C GLU A 502 49.03 -3.30 2.94
N ASP A 503 48.34 -4.11 3.64
CA ASP A 503 48.00 -5.45 4.12
C ASP A 503 46.59 -5.40 4.69
#